data_79439a77de046cdffd6374aa2e8b5bdd
#
_entry.id   79439a77de046cdffd6374aa2e8b5bdd
#
_cell.length_a   1.000
_cell.length_b   1.000
_cell.length_c   1.000
_cell.angle_alpha   90.00
_cell.angle_beta   90.00
_cell.angle_gamma   90.00
#
_symmetry.space_group_name_H-M   'P 1'
#
loop_
_entity.id
_entity.type
_entity.pdbx_description
1 polymer ?
#
loop_
_entity_poly.entity_id
_entity_poly.type
_entity_poly.pdbx_seq_one_letter_code
_entity_poly.pdbx_strand_id
1 'polypeptide(L)'
;MVLDIGKNIQMLRCKKGLSRESLCEDESKLSVRQLTRIENENANTTISVLNFIAKQLNVAVVNLIEQKSELPRDYLKLKHKVFKTYPVIGSLERLEYKEGILELIYEKYFFDLPLEEQLTIELESSIISTVVTKNVDYMENLLKNNFKRLIEPEVYGINELLLSKIYFEMLHSYGWNEGEFSKILKKLICSINYLY
;
A
#
# COMPACT_ATOMS: atom_id res chain seq x y z
N MET A 1 4.76 2.10 -17.69
CA MET A 1 5.00 3.38 -16.99
C MET A 1 6.50 3.47 -16.74
N VAL A 2 7.20 4.45 -17.32
CA VAL A 2 8.64 4.58 -17.12
C VAL A 2 8.85 5.15 -15.72
N LEU A 3 9.61 4.45 -14.88
CA LEU A 3 10.02 4.89 -13.54
C LEU A 3 10.85 6.17 -13.68
N ASP A 4 10.30 7.32 -13.31
CA ASP A 4 11.01 8.61 -13.34
C ASP A 4 11.69 8.86 -11.98
N ILE A 5 12.76 8.10 -11.74
CA ILE A 5 13.57 8.17 -10.51
C ILE A 5 14.08 9.60 -10.28
N GLY A 6 14.44 10.31 -11.35
CA GLY A 6 14.95 11.67 -11.27
C GLY A 6 13.95 12.66 -10.68
N LYS A 7 12.71 12.64 -11.17
CA LYS A 7 11.63 13.50 -10.63
C LYS A 7 11.31 13.17 -9.18
N ASN A 8 11.34 11.88 -8.82
CA ASN A 8 11.10 11.48 -7.44
C ASN A 8 12.19 12.00 -6.49
N ILE A 9 13.45 11.89 -6.89
CA ILE A 9 14.58 12.47 -6.14
C ILE A 9 14.40 13.98 -5.99
N GLN A 10 14.09 14.70 -7.08
CA GLN A 10 13.85 16.15 -7.06
C GLN A 10 12.72 16.52 -6.10
N MET A 11 11.58 15.82 -6.15
CA MET A 11 10.43 16.05 -5.28
C MET A 11 10.79 15.85 -3.81
N LEU A 12 11.47 14.76 -3.46
CA LEU A 12 11.89 14.48 -2.09
C LEU A 12 12.89 15.50 -1.57
N ARG A 13 13.86 15.94 -2.41
CA ARG A 13 14.82 16.99 -2.08
C ARG A 13 14.12 18.32 -1.79
N CYS A 14 13.24 18.75 -2.69
CA CYS A 14 12.48 19.99 -2.53
C CYS A 14 11.57 19.96 -1.29
N LYS A 15 10.91 18.83 -1.02
CA LYS A 15 10.07 18.64 0.16
C LYS A 15 10.85 18.80 1.47
N LYS A 16 12.16 18.49 1.46
CA LYS A 16 13.07 18.70 2.60
C LYS A 16 13.76 20.06 2.60
N GLY A 17 13.47 20.91 1.64
CA GLY A 17 14.09 22.25 1.54
C GLY A 17 15.59 22.23 1.21
N LEU A 18 16.11 21.11 0.67
CA LEU A 18 17.53 20.99 0.33
C LEU A 18 17.82 21.54 -1.07
N SER A 19 18.92 22.32 -1.20
CA SER A 19 19.47 22.66 -2.51
C SER A 19 20.22 21.46 -3.11
N ARG A 20 20.57 21.50 -4.40
CA ARG A 20 21.37 20.46 -5.04
C ARG A 20 22.78 20.40 -4.43
N GLU A 21 23.34 21.56 -4.17
CA GLU A 21 24.64 21.72 -3.52
C GLU A 21 24.63 21.10 -2.12
N SER A 22 23.60 21.39 -1.32
CA SER A 22 23.45 20.81 0.02
C SER A 22 23.33 19.30 0.01
N LEU A 23 22.68 18.71 -1.01
CA LEU A 23 22.54 17.27 -1.13
C LEU A 23 23.86 16.61 -1.59
N CYS A 24 24.63 17.29 -2.45
CA CYS A 24 25.88 16.76 -2.97
C CYS A 24 27.07 16.92 -1.98
N GLU A 25 26.93 17.73 -0.94
CA GLU A 25 28.00 18.05 0.03
C GLU A 25 29.30 18.51 -0.64
N ASP A 26 30.40 17.76 -0.48
CA ASP A 26 31.72 18.00 -1.03
C ASP A 26 31.92 17.50 -2.48
N GLU A 27 30.87 17.06 -3.12
CA GLU A 27 30.86 16.48 -4.48
C GLU A 27 31.75 15.22 -4.68
N SER A 28 32.28 14.64 -3.61
CA SER A 28 33.17 13.46 -3.71
C SER A 28 32.46 12.21 -4.24
N LYS A 29 31.15 12.07 -3.99
CA LYS A 29 30.34 10.92 -4.39
C LYS A 29 29.33 11.23 -5.49
N LEU A 30 28.88 12.47 -5.59
CA LEU A 30 27.87 12.93 -6.53
C LEU A 30 28.05 14.43 -6.79
N SER A 31 28.39 14.80 -8.03
CA SER A 31 28.48 16.20 -8.37
C SER A 31 27.14 16.85 -8.63
N VAL A 32 27.01 18.15 -8.39
CA VAL A 32 25.79 18.94 -8.68
C VAL A 32 25.35 18.78 -10.14
N ARG A 33 26.30 18.75 -11.08
CA ARG A 33 26.01 18.53 -12.49
C ARG A 33 25.42 17.15 -12.76
N GLN A 34 25.95 16.12 -12.10
CA GLN A 34 25.42 14.75 -12.23
C GLN A 34 24.02 14.63 -11.62
N LEU A 35 23.79 15.21 -10.44
CA LEU A 35 22.46 15.27 -9.82
C LEU A 35 21.45 15.99 -10.72
N THR A 36 21.84 17.12 -11.33
CA THR A 36 20.98 17.86 -12.28
C THR A 36 20.56 16.99 -13.48
N ARG A 37 21.49 16.19 -14.02
CA ARG A 37 21.18 15.27 -15.12
C ARG A 37 20.26 14.13 -14.67
N ILE A 38 20.46 13.60 -13.48
CA ILE A 38 19.57 12.57 -12.92
C ILE A 38 18.16 13.13 -12.75
N GLU A 39 18.01 14.31 -12.17
CA GLU A 39 16.72 14.94 -11.92
C GLU A 39 15.95 15.35 -13.19
N ASN A 40 16.64 15.84 -14.21
CA ASN A 40 16.03 16.43 -15.41
C ASN A 40 15.96 15.47 -16.61
N GLU A 41 16.96 14.61 -16.77
CA GLU A 41 17.15 13.77 -17.96
C GLU A 41 16.91 12.28 -17.68
N ASN A 42 16.54 11.93 -16.45
CA ASN A 42 16.40 10.54 -16.00
C ASN A 42 17.65 9.70 -16.34
N ALA A 43 18.84 10.33 -16.23
CA ALA A 43 20.09 9.68 -16.57
C ALA A 43 20.33 8.44 -15.72
N ASN A 44 20.89 7.39 -16.33
CA ASN A 44 21.25 6.17 -15.64
C ASN A 44 22.08 6.47 -14.39
N THR A 45 21.65 5.98 -13.27
CA THR A 45 22.35 6.12 -12.00
C THR A 45 22.71 4.76 -11.42
N THR A 46 23.83 4.69 -10.73
CA THR A 46 24.28 3.45 -10.09
C THR A 46 23.61 3.27 -8.73
N ILE A 47 23.54 2.01 -8.25
CA ILE A 47 23.04 1.71 -6.91
C ILE A 47 23.84 2.45 -5.84
N SER A 48 25.13 2.65 -6.02
CA SER A 48 25.98 3.40 -5.09
C SER A 48 25.54 4.86 -4.97
N VAL A 49 25.22 5.52 -6.09
CA VAL A 49 24.72 6.91 -6.11
C VAL A 49 23.32 6.98 -5.50
N LEU A 50 22.43 6.01 -5.79
CA LEU A 50 21.10 5.94 -5.16
C LEU A 50 21.19 5.77 -3.64
N ASN A 51 22.08 4.92 -3.16
CA ASN A 51 22.32 4.73 -1.73
C ASN A 51 22.82 6.03 -1.07
N PHE A 52 23.72 6.78 -1.74
CA PHE A 52 24.19 8.07 -1.25
C PHE A 52 23.02 9.07 -1.15
N ILE A 53 22.26 9.25 -2.23
CA ILE A 53 21.10 10.16 -2.27
C ILE A 53 20.06 9.77 -1.18
N ALA A 54 19.76 8.49 -1.05
CA ALA A 54 18.81 7.98 -0.04
C ALA A 54 19.28 8.34 1.38
N LYS A 55 20.57 8.18 1.65
CA LYS A 55 21.19 8.55 2.94
C LYS A 55 21.08 10.05 3.21
N GLN A 56 21.41 10.90 2.23
CA GLN A 56 21.29 12.36 2.37
C GLN A 56 19.85 12.81 2.57
N LEU A 57 18.92 12.16 1.88
CA LEU A 57 17.49 12.40 2.05
C LEU A 57 16.89 11.71 3.27
N ASN A 58 17.66 10.90 4.03
CA ASN A 58 17.17 10.10 5.14
C ASN A 58 15.87 9.33 4.79
N VAL A 59 15.92 8.57 3.69
CA VAL A 59 14.85 7.72 3.19
C VAL A 59 15.43 6.36 2.77
N ALA A 60 14.59 5.34 2.68
CA ALA A 60 15.01 4.06 2.09
C ALA A 60 15.20 4.22 0.56
N VAL A 61 16.16 3.47 -0.03
CA VAL A 61 16.41 3.51 -1.49
C VAL A 61 15.16 3.17 -2.29
N VAL A 62 14.33 2.25 -1.79
CA VAL A 62 13.05 1.89 -2.40
C VAL A 62 12.15 3.13 -2.60
N ASN A 63 12.17 4.07 -1.68
CA ASN A 63 11.38 5.31 -1.78
C ASN A 63 11.88 6.26 -2.89
N LEU A 64 13.12 6.11 -3.38
CA LEU A 64 13.63 6.84 -4.54
C LEU A 64 13.16 6.22 -5.85
N ILE A 65 13.00 4.90 -5.86
CA ILE A 65 12.66 4.11 -7.05
C ILE A 65 11.14 4.06 -7.23
N GLU A 66 10.41 3.88 -6.14
CA GLU A 66 8.95 3.93 -6.16
C GLU A 66 8.47 5.38 -6.19
N GLN A 67 7.84 5.79 -7.28
CA GLN A 67 6.96 6.96 -7.22
C GLN A 67 5.82 6.59 -6.25
N LYS A 68 5.87 7.10 -5.03
CA LYS A 68 4.63 7.32 -4.28
C LYS A 68 3.87 8.40 -5.05
N SER A 69 3.09 8.00 -6.03
CA SER A 69 2.05 8.88 -6.56
C SER A 69 1.26 9.36 -5.35
N GLU A 70 1.25 10.66 -5.09
CA GLU A 70 0.39 11.19 -4.03
C GLU A 70 -1.02 10.78 -4.40
N LEU A 71 -1.59 9.88 -3.60
CA LEU A 71 -2.95 9.42 -3.82
C LEU A 71 -3.89 10.63 -3.82
N PRO A 72 -4.85 10.69 -4.75
CA PRO A 72 -5.76 11.82 -4.82
C PRO A 72 -6.43 12.08 -3.47
N ARG A 73 -6.46 13.34 -3.03
CA ARG A 73 -7.02 13.71 -1.72
C ARG A 73 -8.47 13.25 -1.54
N ASP A 74 -9.26 13.30 -2.62
CA ASP A 74 -10.66 12.89 -2.56
C ASP A 74 -10.79 11.37 -2.48
N TYR A 75 -9.91 10.60 -3.15
CA TYR A 75 -9.79 9.16 -2.94
C TYR A 75 -9.46 8.83 -1.47
N LEU A 76 -8.48 9.53 -0.86
CA LEU A 76 -8.13 9.32 0.55
C LEU A 76 -9.30 9.59 1.51
N LYS A 77 -10.13 10.61 1.22
CA LYS A 77 -11.35 10.87 1.98
C LYS A 77 -12.37 9.74 1.85
N LEU A 78 -12.56 9.22 0.64
CA LEU A 78 -13.45 8.08 0.39
C LEU A 78 -12.93 6.82 1.07
N LYS A 79 -11.64 6.50 0.90
CA LYS A 79 -10.97 5.39 1.59
C LYS A 79 -11.16 5.49 3.11
N HIS A 80 -10.91 6.66 3.70
CA HIS A 80 -11.13 6.88 5.13
C HIS A 80 -12.58 6.58 5.55
N LYS A 81 -13.58 7.00 4.77
CA LYS A 81 -15.00 6.70 5.05
C LYS A 81 -15.27 5.20 4.99
N VAL A 82 -14.73 4.48 3.99
CA VAL A 82 -14.85 3.02 3.88
C VAL A 82 -14.36 2.35 5.16
N PHE A 83 -13.16 2.69 5.63
CA PHE A 83 -12.55 2.07 6.81
C PHE A 83 -13.20 2.50 8.13
N LYS A 84 -13.70 3.74 8.21
CA LYS A 84 -14.38 4.25 9.41
C LYS A 84 -15.81 3.71 9.57
N THR A 85 -16.43 3.25 8.48
CA THR A 85 -17.78 2.70 8.53
C THR A 85 -17.72 1.23 8.92
N TYR A 86 -17.88 0.96 10.21
CA TYR A 86 -17.98 -0.43 10.69
C TYR A 86 -19.38 -0.98 10.38
N PRO A 87 -19.50 -2.15 9.73
CA PRO A 87 -20.77 -2.83 9.62
C PRO A 87 -21.17 -3.30 11.04
N VAL A 88 -22.18 -2.66 11.59
CA VAL A 88 -22.85 -3.23 12.80
C VAL A 88 -23.74 -4.36 12.31
N ILE A 89 -23.69 -5.52 12.96
CA ILE A 89 -24.53 -6.65 12.63
C ILE A 89 -26.00 -6.19 12.58
N GLY A 90 -26.62 -6.33 11.39
CA GLY A 90 -28.03 -5.95 11.17
C GLY A 90 -28.27 -4.53 10.60
N SER A 91 -27.25 -3.71 10.32
CA SER A 91 -27.43 -2.40 9.70
C SER A 91 -27.24 -2.47 8.18
N LEU A 92 -28.31 -2.74 7.45
CA LEU A 92 -28.33 -2.76 5.98
C LEU A 92 -27.92 -1.39 5.40
N GLU A 93 -28.42 -0.30 5.98
CA GLU A 93 -28.09 1.07 5.56
C GLU A 93 -26.60 1.38 5.56
N ARG A 94 -25.85 0.86 6.52
CA ARG A 94 -24.39 1.05 6.57
C ARG A 94 -23.65 0.23 5.53
N LEU A 95 -24.15 -0.94 5.20
CA LEU A 95 -23.60 -1.76 4.13
C LEU A 95 -23.84 -1.09 2.78
N GLU A 96 -25.06 -0.65 2.49
CA GLU A 96 -25.41 0.08 1.27
C GLU A 96 -24.59 1.38 1.13
N TYR A 97 -24.43 2.14 2.23
CA TYR A 97 -23.60 3.34 2.23
C TYR A 97 -22.14 3.04 1.89
N LYS A 98 -21.57 1.97 2.47
CA LYS A 98 -20.19 1.55 2.22
C LYS A 98 -20.02 1.05 0.79
N GLU A 99 -20.97 0.30 0.28
CA GLU A 99 -21.02 -0.20 -1.09
C GLU A 99 -21.04 0.96 -2.10
N GLY A 100 -21.90 1.96 -1.90
CA GLY A 100 -21.94 3.16 -2.75
C GLY A 100 -20.63 3.97 -2.74
N ILE A 101 -19.89 3.99 -1.63
CA ILE A 101 -18.55 4.61 -1.61
C ILE A 101 -17.56 3.79 -2.44
N LEU A 102 -17.60 2.46 -2.34
CA LEU A 102 -16.72 1.58 -3.11
C LEU A 102 -17.01 1.68 -4.61
N GLU A 103 -18.28 1.72 -5.03
CA GLU A 103 -18.67 1.95 -6.42
C GLU A 103 -18.08 3.26 -6.94
N LEU A 104 -18.17 4.33 -6.17
CA LEU A 104 -17.60 5.62 -6.55
C LEU A 104 -16.07 5.57 -6.69
N ILE A 105 -15.39 4.77 -5.86
CA ILE A 105 -13.93 4.54 -5.97
C ILE A 105 -13.63 3.76 -7.24
N TYR A 106 -14.40 2.71 -7.56
CA TYR A 106 -14.23 1.91 -8.77
C TYR A 106 -14.42 2.75 -10.03
N GLU A 107 -15.46 3.58 -10.09
CA GLU A 107 -15.72 4.42 -11.25
C GLU A 107 -14.64 5.48 -11.51
N LYS A 108 -14.13 6.12 -10.46
CA LYS A 108 -13.34 7.34 -10.62
C LYS A 108 -11.84 7.17 -10.44
N TYR A 109 -11.41 6.16 -9.68
CA TYR A 109 -10.01 6.09 -9.23
C TYR A 109 -9.36 4.75 -9.45
N PHE A 110 -10.10 3.65 -9.40
CA PHE A 110 -9.56 2.30 -9.24
C PHE A 110 -8.44 1.97 -10.22
N PHE A 111 -8.63 2.23 -11.51
CA PHE A 111 -7.66 1.87 -12.55
C PHE A 111 -6.39 2.74 -12.54
N ASP A 112 -6.43 3.91 -11.91
CA ASP A 112 -5.29 4.82 -11.77
C ASP A 112 -4.55 4.63 -10.44
N LEU A 113 -5.08 3.80 -9.53
CA LEU A 113 -4.46 3.51 -8.25
C LEU A 113 -3.26 2.58 -8.38
N PRO A 114 -2.25 2.70 -7.50
CA PRO A 114 -1.22 1.68 -7.33
C PRO A 114 -1.83 0.31 -7.00
N LEU A 115 -1.18 -0.77 -7.44
CA LEU A 115 -1.68 -2.16 -7.23
C LEU A 115 -1.98 -2.49 -5.77
N GLU A 116 -1.21 -1.96 -4.82
CA GLU A 116 -1.46 -2.15 -3.39
C GLU A 116 -2.76 -1.48 -2.93
N GLU A 117 -3.09 -0.33 -3.48
CA GLU A 117 -4.36 0.36 -3.19
C GLU A 117 -5.54 -0.34 -3.87
N GLN A 118 -5.35 -0.83 -5.10
CA GLN A 118 -6.37 -1.64 -5.79
C GLN A 118 -6.69 -2.89 -4.96
N LEU A 119 -5.67 -3.61 -4.51
CA LEU A 119 -5.87 -4.79 -3.64
C LEU A 119 -6.62 -4.44 -2.36
N THR A 120 -6.30 -3.29 -1.72
CA THR A 120 -7.03 -2.82 -0.53
C THR A 120 -8.53 -2.68 -0.81
N ILE A 121 -8.89 -2.07 -1.93
CA ILE A 121 -10.29 -1.86 -2.32
C ILE A 121 -10.97 -3.18 -2.69
N GLU A 122 -10.29 -4.07 -3.41
CA GLU A 122 -10.80 -5.40 -3.75
C GLU A 122 -11.10 -6.25 -2.51
N LEU A 123 -10.19 -6.27 -1.54
CA LEU A 123 -10.38 -7.00 -0.29
C LEU A 123 -11.59 -6.48 0.50
N GLU A 124 -11.72 -5.16 0.65
CA GLU A 124 -12.88 -4.56 1.32
C GLU A 124 -14.20 -4.84 0.57
N SER A 125 -14.18 -4.73 -0.77
CA SER A 125 -15.34 -5.03 -1.60
C SER A 125 -15.76 -6.50 -1.48
N SER A 126 -14.80 -7.43 -1.45
CA SER A 126 -15.08 -8.85 -1.31
C SER A 126 -15.77 -9.20 0.01
N ILE A 127 -15.34 -8.54 1.11
CA ILE A 127 -15.96 -8.73 2.43
C ILE A 127 -17.44 -8.27 2.39
N ILE A 128 -17.71 -7.11 1.82
CA ILE A 128 -19.09 -6.59 1.73
C ILE A 128 -19.94 -7.47 0.84
N SER A 129 -19.45 -7.79 -0.36
CA SER A 129 -20.16 -8.65 -1.31
C SER A 129 -20.53 -9.99 -0.67
N THR A 130 -19.63 -10.60 0.10
CA THR A 130 -19.91 -11.87 0.80
C THR A 130 -21.00 -11.70 1.84
N VAL A 131 -21.05 -10.60 2.59
CA VAL A 131 -22.11 -10.34 3.57
C VAL A 131 -23.48 -10.20 2.88
N VAL A 132 -23.53 -9.52 1.74
CA VAL A 132 -24.78 -9.26 1.00
C VAL A 132 -25.25 -10.49 0.24
N THR A 133 -24.38 -11.12 -0.53
CA THR A 133 -24.74 -12.20 -1.46
C THR A 133 -24.67 -13.60 -0.85
N LYS A 134 -23.97 -13.75 0.29
CA LYS A 134 -23.61 -15.05 0.89
C LYS A 134 -22.73 -15.92 0.00
N ASN A 135 -22.19 -15.37 -1.08
CA ASN A 135 -21.26 -16.05 -1.98
C ASN A 135 -19.82 -15.73 -1.57
N VAL A 136 -19.04 -16.76 -1.28
CA VAL A 136 -17.66 -16.67 -0.79
C VAL A 136 -16.60 -16.84 -1.89
N ASP A 137 -17.01 -17.25 -3.09
CA ASP A 137 -16.07 -17.66 -4.15
C ASP A 137 -15.04 -16.57 -4.49
N TYR A 138 -15.49 -15.31 -4.56
CA TYR A 138 -14.62 -14.19 -4.87
C TYR A 138 -13.62 -13.94 -3.73
N MET A 139 -14.11 -13.92 -2.49
CA MET A 139 -13.29 -13.73 -1.29
C MET A 139 -12.26 -14.87 -1.12
N GLU A 140 -12.67 -16.11 -1.36
CA GLU A 140 -11.80 -17.29 -1.34
C GLU A 140 -10.70 -17.21 -2.41
N ASN A 141 -11.04 -16.81 -3.63
CA ASN A 141 -10.09 -16.65 -4.71
C ASN A 141 -9.05 -15.55 -4.39
N LEU A 142 -9.49 -14.40 -3.86
CA LEU A 142 -8.57 -13.35 -3.42
C LEU A 142 -7.62 -13.84 -2.32
N LEU A 143 -8.15 -14.57 -1.35
CA LEU A 143 -7.33 -15.16 -0.28
C LEU A 143 -6.30 -16.15 -0.84
N LYS A 144 -6.71 -17.08 -1.70
CA LYS A 144 -5.81 -18.06 -2.33
C LYS A 144 -4.67 -17.39 -3.11
N ASN A 145 -5.01 -16.41 -3.93
CA ASN A 145 -4.04 -15.71 -4.77
C ASN A 145 -3.04 -14.88 -3.96
N ASN A 146 -3.43 -14.41 -2.78
CA ASN A 146 -2.60 -13.56 -1.93
C ASN A 146 -2.11 -14.27 -0.65
N PHE A 147 -2.30 -15.58 -0.51
CA PHE A 147 -2.02 -16.32 0.73
C PHE A 147 -0.56 -16.22 1.19
N LYS A 148 0.39 -16.13 0.27
CA LYS A 148 1.81 -15.92 0.59
C LYS A 148 2.04 -14.65 1.41
N ARG A 149 1.26 -13.62 1.19
CA ARG A 149 1.32 -12.36 1.95
C ARG A 149 0.98 -12.51 3.44
N LEU A 150 0.30 -13.59 3.81
CA LEU A 150 0.07 -13.94 5.24
C LEU A 150 1.23 -14.73 5.84
N ILE A 151 2.00 -15.42 5.00
CA ILE A 151 3.04 -16.35 5.47
C ILE A 151 4.44 -15.73 5.45
N GLU A 152 4.77 -14.92 4.45
CA GLU A 152 6.13 -14.42 4.24
C GLU A 152 6.50 -13.21 5.13
N PRO A 153 5.71 -12.13 5.23
CA PRO A 153 6.08 -10.94 5.99
C PRO A 153 6.15 -11.21 7.49
N GLU A 154 7.05 -10.54 8.18
CA GLU A 154 7.12 -10.56 9.65
C GLU A 154 6.11 -9.60 10.29
N VAL A 155 5.85 -8.47 9.63
CA VAL A 155 4.92 -7.41 10.07
C VAL A 155 3.88 -7.17 8.99
N TYR A 156 2.61 -7.09 9.39
CA TYR A 156 1.48 -6.89 8.49
C TYR A 156 1.22 -5.41 8.21
N GLY A 157 1.08 -5.06 6.92
CA GLY A 157 0.46 -3.82 6.47
C GLY A 157 -1.06 -3.95 6.38
N ILE A 158 -1.71 -2.94 5.79
CA ILE A 158 -3.18 -2.90 5.71
C ILE A 158 -3.76 -4.09 4.93
N ASN A 159 -3.12 -4.51 3.84
CA ASN A 159 -3.59 -5.61 3.03
C ASN A 159 -3.45 -6.95 3.74
N GLU A 160 -2.37 -7.17 4.47
CA GLU A 160 -2.16 -8.38 5.26
C GLU A 160 -3.15 -8.44 6.45
N LEU A 161 -3.50 -7.31 7.05
CA LEU A 161 -4.53 -7.23 8.09
C LEU A 161 -5.91 -7.58 7.52
N LEU A 162 -6.27 -7.08 6.34
CA LEU A 162 -7.53 -7.43 5.67
C LEU A 162 -7.56 -8.90 5.26
N LEU A 163 -6.47 -9.41 4.70
CA LEU A 163 -6.33 -10.83 4.35
C LEU A 163 -6.43 -11.73 5.60
N SER A 164 -5.83 -11.32 6.73
CA SER A 164 -5.96 -12.09 7.97
C SER A 164 -7.39 -12.11 8.48
N LYS A 165 -8.12 -10.99 8.38
CA LYS A 165 -9.55 -10.93 8.68
C LYS A 165 -10.35 -11.90 7.80
N ILE A 166 -10.11 -11.89 6.49
CA ILE A 166 -10.73 -12.82 5.55
C ILE A 166 -10.38 -14.27 5.90
N TYR A 167 -9.12 -14.55 6.21
CA TYR A 167 -8.68 -15.89 6.61
C TYR A 167 -9.44 -16.41 7.83
N PHE A 168 -9.59 -15.60 8.89
CA PHE A 168 -10.31 -16.00 10.09
C PHE A 168 -11.82 -16.14 9.86
N GLU A 169 -12.40 -15.31 9.01
CA GLU A 169 -13.81 -15.44 8.61
C GLU A 169 -14.05 -16.75 7.85
N MET A 170 -13.19 -17.07 6.88
CA MET A 170 -13.23 -18.30 6.10
C MET A 170 -13.01 -19.53 6.99
N LEU A 171 -12.08 -19.47 7.93
CA LEU A 171 -11.80 -20.53 8.86
C LEU A 171 -13.01 -20.82 9.77
N HIS A 172 -13.58 -19.75 10.35
CA HIS A 172 -14.68 -19.87 11.31
C HIS A 172 -16.00 -20.28 10.65
N SER A 173 -16.36 -19.63 9.55
CA SER A 173 -17.68 -19.77 8.93
C SER A 173 -17.76 -20.88 7.88
N TYR A 174 -16.65 -21.24 7.28
CA TYR A 174 -16.61 -22.14 6.11
C TYR A 174 -15.64 -23.32 6.26
N GLY A 175 -15.01 -23.48 7.44
CA GLY A 175 -14.11 -24.62 7.71
C GLY A 175 -12.89 -24.68 6.82
N TRP A 176 -12.30 -23.52 6.48
CA TRP A 176 -11.13 -23.44 5.62
C TRP A 176 -9.87 -23.98 6.34
N ASN A 177 -8.74 -24.06 5.65
CA ASN A 177 -7.48 -24.66 6.10
C ASN A 177 -6.96 -24.08 7.44
N GLU A 178 -6.85 -24.91 8.48
CA GLU A 178 -6.34 -24.54 9.80
C GLU A 178 -4.81 -24.60 9.93
N GLY A 179 -4.10 -25.13 8.91
CA GLY A 179 -2.69 -25.49 9.04
C GLY A 179 -1.74 -24.32 9.39
N GLU A 180 -2.09 -23.09 9.02
CA GLU A 180 -1.28 -21.89 9.27
C GLU A 180 -1.85 -20.97 10.37
N PHE A 181 -2.91 -21.38 11.05
CA PHE A 181 -3.62 -20.56 12.05
C PHE A 181 -2.69 -19.94 13.08
N SER A 182 -1.89 -20.77 13.77
CA SER A 182 -1.01 -20.30 14.84
C SER A 182 0.06 -19.32 14.35
N LYS A 183 0.54 -19.51 13.12
CA LYS A 183 1.56 -18.65 12.51
C LYS A 183 0.98 -17.29 12.13
N ILE A 184 -0.19 -17.28 11.50
CA ILE A 184 -0.89 -16.06 11.11
C ILE A 184 -1.30 -15.27 12.36
N LEU A 185 -1.84 -15.93 13.38
CA LEU A 185 -2.26 -15.31 14.63
C LEU A 185 -1.07 -14.64 15.36
N LYS A 186 0.08 -15.30 15.44
CA LYS A 186 1.30 -14.71 16.03
C LYS A 186 1.72 -13.44 15.30
N LYS A 187 1.74 -13.47 13.97
CA LYS A 187 2.11 -12.30 13.15
C LYS A 187 1.12 -11.15 13.32
N LEU A 188 -0.18 -11.45 13.38
CA LEU A 188 -1.22 -10.44 13.63
C LEU A 188 -0.99 -9.75 14.99
N ILE A 189 -0.74 -10.51 16.05
CA ILE A 189 -0.47 -9.97 17.40
C ILE A 189 0.81 -9.11 17.39
N CYS A 190 1.90 -9.59 16.77
CA CYS A 190 3.12 -8.81 16.63
C CYS A 190 2.87 -7.48 15.89
N SER A 191 2.12 -7.50 14.78
CA SER A 191 1.85 -6.32 13.98
C SER A 191 1.01 -5.27 14.73
N ILE A 192 0.06 -5.69 15.55
CA ILE A 192 -0.74 -4.80 16.41
C ILE A 192 0.18 -4.11 17.44
N ASN A 193 1.12 -4.82 18.04
CA ASN A 193 2.04 -4.25 19.02
C ASN A 193 3.04 -3.25 18.42
N TYR A 194 3.27 -3.26 17.10
CA TYR A 194 4.09 -2.26 16.41
C TYR A 194 3.33 -0.95 16.12
N LEU A 195 2.00 -0.94 16.25
CA LEU A 195 1.16 0.24 15.99
C LEU A 195 0.91 1.10 17.25
N TYR A 196 1.32 0.61 18.42
CA TYR A 196 1.27 1.28 19.72
C TYR A 196 2.66 1.49 20.30
#